data_a722f61557e1736ffc20d017e22cf027
#
_entry.id   a722f61557e1736ffc20d017e22cf027
#
_cell.length_a   1.000
_cell.length_b   1.000
_cell.length_c   1.000
_cell.angle_alpha   90.00
_cell.angle_beta   90.00
_cell.angle_gamma   90.00
#
_symmetry.space_group_name_H-M   'P 1'
#
loop_
_entity.id
_entity.type
_entity.pdbx_description
1 polymer ?
#
loop_
_entity_poly.entity_id
_entity_poly.type
_entity_poly.pdbx_seq_one_letter_code
_entity_poly.pdbx_strand_id
1 'polypeptide(L)'
;MDPLMAAILQINHLNFYYGQKMALHDISMDILRHQVTALIGPSGCGKSTFLRCLNRMNDTIHGTRVEGEILFEGVEIHAPETDLPLLRQRIGMVFQKPNPFPKSIFENVAYGPRILGEKLTKNTLPNLVEENLRQAALWDEVKDQLDQNALSLSLGQQQRLCIARVLAVHPEVILMDEPCSALDPIATERVEELIIELKPIYSIVIVTHNMQQAGRVSDNTGLFWLGELVEFAPTDQLFTRPKQKISEDYLTGRMG
;
A
#
# COMPACT_ATOMS: atom_id res chain seq x y z
N MET A 1 -8.42 21.96 -14.20
CA MET A 1 -8.57 20.80 -13.31
C MET A 1 -7.76 21.10 -12.06
N ASP A 2 -8.34 20.90 -10.90
CA ASP A 2 -7.61 21.04 -9.64
C ASP A 2 -6.48 20.00 -9.62
N PRO A 3 -5.21 20.38 -9.38
CA PRO A 3 -4.08 19.44 -9.33
C PRO A 3 -4.27 18.32 -8.29
N LEU A 4 -5.10 18.54 -7.28
CA LEU A 4 -5.46 17.58 -6.24
C LEU A 4 -6.43 16.47 -6.73
N MET A 5 -7.05 16.64 -7.90
CA MET A 5 -7.95 15.65 -8.53
C MET A 5 -7.27 14.85 -9.65
N ALA A 6 -5.96 15.03 -9.87
CA ALA A 6 -5.25 14.28 -10.90
C ALA A 6 -4.99 12.83 -10.44
N ALA A 7 -5.25 11.87 -11.31
CA ALA A 7 -4.89 10.48 -11.07
C ALA A 7 -3.35 10.35 -11.03
N ILE A 8 -2.83 9.68 -10.00
CA ILE A 8 -1.42 9.28 -9.94
C ILE A 8 -1.19 7.93 -10.61
N LEU A 9 -2.19 7.04 -10.52
CA LEU A 9 -2.23 5.78 -11.25
C LEU A 9 -3.54 5.69 -12.01
N GLN A 10 -3.47 5.31 -13.28
CA GLN A 10 -4.62 5.04 -14.13
C GLN A 10 -4.54 3.59 -14.58
N ILE A 11 -5.56 2.83 -14.31
CA ILE A 11 -5.66 1.42 -14.65
C ILE A 11 -6.73 1.25 -15.70
N ASN A 12 -6.38 0.71 -16.87
CA ASN A 12 -7.24 0.57 -18.02
C ASN A 12 -7.32 -0.90 -18.46
N HIS A 13 -8.51 -1.51 -18.33
CA HIS A 13 -8.81 -2.86 -18.79
C HIS A 13 -7.81 -3.93 -18.34
N LEU A 14 -7.34 -3.83 -17.08
CA LEU A 14 -6.35 -4.72 -16.51
C LEU A 14 -6.90 -6.15 -16.35
N ASN A 15 -6.24 -7.09 -17.01
CA ASN A 15 -6.42 -8.52 -16.83
C ASN A 15 -5.13 -9.13 -16.30
N PHE A 16 -5.21 -10.02 -15.33
CA PHE A 16 -4.05 -10.69 -14.76
C PHE A 16 -4.24 -12.20 -14.68
N TYR A 17 -3.19 -12.94 -15.02
CA TYR A 17 -3.21 -14.39 -15.09
C TYR A 17 -2.09 -15.03 -14.27
N TYR A 18 -2.42 -16.12 -13.58
CA TYR A 18 -1.48 -17.09 -13.04
C TYR A 18 -1.50 -18.34 -13.95
N GLY A 19 -0.49 -18.49 -14.81
CA GLY A 19 -0.53 -19.50 -15.87
C GLY A 19 -1.72 -19.29 -16.81
N GLN A 20 -2.64 -20.27 -16.83
CA GLN A 20 -3.88 -20.18 -17.62
C GLN A 20 -5.08 -19.61 -16.83
N LYS A 21 -4.94 -19.52 -15.50
CA LYS A 21 -6.05 -19.03 -14.65
C LYS A 21 -6.08 -17.52 -14.64
N MET A 22 -7.14 -16.91 -15.14
CA MET A 22 -7.42 -15.50 -15.02
C MET A 22 -7.80 -15.18 -13.56
N ALA A 23 -7.14 -14.21 -12.95
CA ALA A 23 -7.31 -13.84 -11.56
C ALA A 23 -7.86 -12.42 -11.38
N LEU A 24 -7.67 -11.55 -12.38
CA LEU A 24 -8.32 -10.23 -12.47
C LEU A 24 -8.96 -10.10 -13.84
N HIS A 25 -10.16 -9.50 -13.85
CA HIS A 25 -11.03 -9.43 -15.02
C HIS A 25 -11.39 -7.97 -15.29
N ASP A 26 -10.82 -7.38 -16.35
CA ASP A 26 -11.19 -6.07 -16.91
C ASP A 26 -11.28 -4.93 -15.88
N ILE A 27 -10.28 -4.82 -15.00
CA ILE A 27 -10.25 -3.80 -13.95
C ILE A 27 -9.90 -2.45 -14.57
N SER A 28 -10.78 -1.46 -14.36
CA SER A 28 -10.53 -0.06 -14.75
C SER A 28 -10.85 0.86 -13.58
N MET A 29 -9.86 1.67 -13.15
CA MET A 29 -10.01 2.65 -12.07
C MET A 29 -8.86 3.65 -12.04
N ASP A 30 -9.12 4.82 -11.46
CA ASP A 30 -8.12 5.84 -11.18
C ASP A 30 -7.81 5.90 -9.68
N ILE A 31 -6.53 6.00 -9.33
CA ILE A 31 -6.07 6.28 -7.97
C ILE A 31 -5.62 7.73 -7.92
N LEU A 32 -6.25 8.53 -7.08
CA LEU A 32 -6.04 9.96 -7.01
C LEU A 32 -4.86 10.32 -6.10
N ARG A 33 -4.21 11.45 -6.41
CA ARG A 33 -3.10 11.98 -5.60
C ARG A 33 -3.58 12.37 -4.19
N HIS A 34 -2.73 12.11 -3.21
CA HIS A 34 -2.94 12.51 -1.80
C HIS A 34 -4.29 12.05 -1.24
N GLN A 35 -4.74 10.89 -1.67
CA GLN A 35 -5.94 10.23 -1.17
C GLN A 35 -5.63 8.80 -0.73
N VAL A 36 -6.47 8.29 0.16
CA VAL A 36 -6.47 6.89 0.54
C VAL A 36 -7.55 6.16 -0.27
N THR A 37 -7.14 5.18 -1.07
CA THR A 37 -8.04 4.27 -1.79
C THR A 37 -8.05 2.92 -1.07
N ALA A 38 -9.18 2.51 -0.52
CA ALA A 38 -9.34 1.18 0.06
C ALA A 38 -9.86 0.17 -0.97
N LEU A 39 -9.33 -1.05 -0.91
CA LEU A 39 -9.81 -2.19 -1.68
C LEU A 39 -10.37 -3.21 -0.69
N ILE A 40 -11.68 -3.47 -0.75
CA ILE A 40 -12.40 -4.40 0.11
C ILE A 40 -12.96 -5.57 -0.69
N GLY A 41 -13.40 -6.62 -0.01
CA GLY A 41 -13.98 -7.81 -0.62
C GLY A 41 -13.51 -9.08 0.11
N PRO A 42 -14.09 -10.25 -0.19
CA PRO A 42 -13.77 -11.51 0.47
C PRO A 42 -12.32 -11.96 0.21
N SER A 43 -11.83 -12.88 1.05
CA SER A 43 -10.50 -13.46 0.87
C SER A 43 -10.41 -14.18 -0.48
N GLY A 44 -9.28 -13.99 -1.18
CA GLY A 44 -9.04 -14.62 -2.48
C GLY A 44 -9.74 -13.99 -3.68
N CYS A 45 -10.46 -12.86 -3.54
CA CYS A 45 -11.14 -12.19 -4.67
C CYS A 45 -10.21 -11.36 -5.58
N GLY A 46 -8.90 -11.32 -5.36
CA GLY A 46 -7.95 -10.65 -6.25
C GLY A 46 -7.31 -9.35 -5.74
N LYS A 47 -7.70 -8.80 -4.59
CA LYS A 47 -7.21 -7.50 -4.05
C LYS A 47 -5.69 -7.40 -3.97
N SER A 48 -5.04 -8.36 -3.30
CA SER A 48 -3.58 -8.37 -3.16
C SER A 48 -2.88 -8.63 -4.50
N THR A 49 -3.51 -9.39 -5.41
CA THR A 49 -3.03 -9.56 -6.79
C THR A 49 -3.04 -8.23 -7.52
N PHE A 50 -4.16 -7.49 -7.45
CA PHE A 50 -4.28 -6.16 -8.05
C PHE A 50 -3.26 -5.20 -7.44
N LEU A 51 -3.17 -5.12 -6.10
CA LEU A 51 -2.22 -4.25 -5.40
C LEU A 51 -0.79 -4.47 -5.90
N ARG A 52 -0.38 -5.74 -6.07
CA ARG A 52 0.96 -6.10 -6.56
C ARG A 52 1.18 -5.87 -8.05
N CYS A 53 0.13 -5.69 -8.85
CA CYS A 53 0.27 -5.25 -10.23
C CYS A 53 0.76 -3.80 -10.30
N LEU A 54 0.35 -2.93 -9.35
CA LEU A 54 0.65 -1.50 -9.37
C LEU A 54 2.15 -1.17 -9.25
N ASN A 55 2.96 -2.09 -8.70
CA ASN A 55 4.43 -1.94 -8.61
C ASN A 55 5.20 -3.12 -9.22
N ARG A 56 4.50 -3.93 -10.02
CA ARG A 56 5.08 -5.09 -10.71
C ARG A 56 5.70 -6.13 -9.78
N MET A 57 5.24 -6.25 -8.53
CA MET A 57 5.70 -7.30 -7.61
C MET A 57 5.29 -8.70 -8.08
N ASN A 58 4.23 -8.83 -8.87
CA ASN A 58 3.80 -10.10 -9.44
C ASN A 58 4.80 -10.67 -10.47
N ASP A 59 5.68 -9.86 -11.04
CA ASP A 59 6.73 -10.29 -11.99
C ASP A 59 7.71 -11.29 -11.35
N THR A 60 7.77 -11.34 -10.01
CA THR A 60 8.58 -12.31 -9.27
C THR A 60 7.98 -13.72 -9.28
N ILE A 61 6.73 -13.87 -9.72
CA ILE A 61 6.01 -15.13 -9.78
C ILE A 61 6.09 -15.69 -11.21
N HIS A 62 6.69 -16.87 -11.35
CA HIS A 62 6.84 -17.48 -12.66
C HIS A 62 5.49 -17.81 -13.32
N GLY A 63 5.39 -17.52 -14.63
CA GLY A 63 4.21 -17.83 -15.42
C GLY A 63 3.04 -16.84 -15.23
N THR A 64 3.28 -15.64 -14.71
CA THR A 64 2.28 -14.56 -14.69
C THR A 64 2.22 -13.84 -16.03
N ARG A 65 1.04 -13.31 -16.35
CA ARG A 65 0.80 -12.48 -17.55
C ARG A 65 -0.17 -11.37 -17.21
N VAL A 66 0.15 -10.17 -17.70
CA VAL A 66 -0.66 -8.95 -17.59
C VAL A 66 -1.15 -8.56 -18.97
N GLU A 67 -2.40 -8.13 -19.10
CA GLU A 67 -3.01 -7.48 -20.27
C GLU A 67 -3.73 -6.22 -19.81
N GLY A 68 -3.89 -5.25 -20.69
CA GLY A 68 -4.38 -3.91 -20.36
C GLY A 68 -3.22 -2.99 -20.07
N GLU A 69 -3.48 -1.87 -19.41
CA GLU A 69 -2.52 -0.79 -19.22
C GLU A 69 -2.56 -0.29 -17.77
N ILE A 70 -1.39 -0.01 -17.19
CA ILE A 70 -1.25 0.70 -15.92
C ILE A 70 -0.32 1.87 -16.15
N LEU A 71 -0.85 3.08 -16.06
CA LEU A 71 -0.07 4.32 -16.17
C LEU A 71 0.25 4.86 -14.78
N PHE A 72 1.50 5.10 -14.51
CA PHE A 72 1.99 5.86 -13.37
C PHE A 72 2.47 7.22 -13.85
N GLU A 73 1.77 8.29 -13.45
CA GLU A 73 2.02 9.64 -13.97
C GLU A 73 1.99 9.73 -15.51
N GLY A 74 1.08 8.99 -16.15
CA GLY A 74 0.94 8.95 -17.59
C GLY A 74 1.98 8.08 -18.31
N VAL A 75 2.86 7.38 -17.58
CA VAL A 75 3.87 6.48 -18.16
C VAL A 75 3.48 5.03 -17.89
N GLU A 76 3.44 4.20 -18.95
CA GLU A 76 3.10 2.77 -18.86
C GLU A 76 4.18 2.01 -18.07
N ILE A 77 3.77 1.38 -16.96
CA ILE A 77 4.70 0.71 -16.06
C ILE A 77 5.23 -0.63 -16.59
N HIS A 78 4.57 -1.24 -17.60
CA HIS A 78 5.00 -2.49 -18.22
C HIS A 78 5.81 -2.26 -19.50
N ALA A 79 6.11 -1.00 -19.87
CA ALA A 79 6.98 -0.69 -20.99
C ALA A 79 8.35 -1.38 -20.81
N PRO A 80 8.97 -1.87 -21.91
CA PRO A 80 10.26 -2.60 -21.83
C PRO A 80 11.39 -1.81 -21.19
N GLU A 81 11.37 -0.48 -21.31
CA GLU A 81 12.35 0.45 -20.77
C GLU A 81 12.14 0.83 -19.31
N THR A 82 11.09 0.33 -18.66
CA THR A 82 10.78 0.68 -17.28
C THR A 82 11.88 0.21 -16.31
N ASP A 83 12.47 1.14 -15.59
CA ASP A 83 13.40 0.87 -14.50
C ASP A 83 12.62 0.36 -13.28
N LEU A 84 12.62 -0.97 -13.05
CA LEU A 84 11.88 -1.61 -11.95
C LEU A 84 12.35 -1.17 -10.56
N PRO A 85 13.65 -1.05 -10.26
CA PRO A 85 14.13 -0.45 -9.01
C PRO A 85 13.55 0.94 -8.76
N LEU A 86 13.59 1.82 -9.74
CA LEU A 86 13.04 3.17 -9.65
C LEU A 86 11.51 3.15 -9.47
N LEU A 87 10.80 2.33 -10.24
CA LEU A 87 9.34 2.16 -10.07
C LEU A 87 8.98 1.75 -8.65
N ARG A 88 9.68 0.75 -8.09
CA ARG A 88 9.43 0.23 -6.74
C ARG A 88 9.92 1.15 -5.62
N GLN A 89 10.82 2.07 -5.90
CA GLN A 89 11.16 3.19 -5.02
C GLN A 89 9.99 4.16 -4.94
N ARG A 90 9.46 4.58 -6.11
CA ARG A 90 8.36 5.55 -6.21
C ARG A 90 7.00 4.96 -5.76
N ILE A 91 6.79 3.66 -5.94
CA ILE A 91 5.61 2.91 -5.50
C ILE A 91 6.02 1.88 -4.46
N GLY A 92 6.15 2.32 -3.21
CA GLY A 92 6.57 1.49 -2.09
C GLY A 92 5.48 0.52 -1.63
N MET A 93 5.88 -0.56 -0.94
CA MET A 93 4.93 -1.59 -0.47
C MET A 93 5.18 -1.99 0.97
N VAL A 94 4.11 -2.02 1.75
CA VAL A 94 4.00 -2.55 3.11
C VAL A 94 3.21 -3.86 3.04
N PHE A 95 3.81 -4.95 3.51
CA PHE A 95 3.23 -6.29 3.44
C PHE A 95 2.33 -6.59 4.64
N GLN A 96 1.43 -7.54 4.46
CA GLN A 96 0.50 -8.04 5.48
C GLN A 96 1.24 -8.51 6.75
N LYS A 97 2.29 -9.31 6.58
CA LYS A 97 3.15 -9.74 7.68
C LYS A 97 4.35 -8.79 7.76
N PRO A 98 4.59 -8.17 8.91
CA PRO A 98 5.80 -7.36 9.10
C PRO A 98 7.04 -8.16 8.72
N ASN A 99 7.92 -7.54 7.95
CA ASN A 99 9.13 -8.19 7.41
C ASN A 99 10.39 -7.32 7.61
N PRO A 100 10.68 -6.89 8.83
CA PRO A 100 11.92 -6.18 9.07
C PRO A 100 13.11 -7.09 8.76
N PHE A 101 14.20 -6.49 8.27
CA PHE A 101 15.45 -7.21 8.07
C PHE A 101 16.02 -7.64 9.44
N PRO A 102 16.74 -8.79 9.53
CA PRO A 102 17.41 -9.23 10.75
C PRO A 102 18.67 -8.38 11.02
N LYS A 103 18.46 -7.10 11.15
CA LYS A 103 19.41 -6.00 11.37
C LYS A 103 18.90 -5.11 12.49
N SER A 104 19.65 -4.10 12.88
CA SER A 104 19.19 -3.10 13.85
C SER A 104 17.99 -2.29 13.33
N ILE A 105 17.29 -1.61 14.23
CA ILE A 105 16.21 -0.67 13.89
C ILE A 105 16.76 0.41 12.96
N PHE A 106 17.90 1.01 13.30
CA PHE A 106 18.59 2.00 12.48
C PHE A 106 18.88 1.49 11.07
N GLU A 107 19.48 0.30 10.95
CA GLU A 107 19.86 -0.29 9.67
C GLU A 107 18.66 -0.65 8.79
N ASN A 108 17.50 -0.93 9.38
CA ASN A 108 16.27 -1.15 8.61
C ASN A 108 15.83 0.10 7.86
N VAL A 109 15.84 1.26 8.51
CA VAL A 109 15.44 2.53 7.89
C VAL A 109 16.52 3.03 6.93
N ALA A 110 17.78 2.94 7.32
CA ALA A 110 18.93 3.39 6.54
C ALA A 110 19.19 2.56 5.27
N TYR A 111 18.59 1.38 5.14
CA TYR A 111 18.91 0.41 4.10
C TYR A 111 18.60 0.92 2.68
N GLY A 112 17.39 1.40 2.46
CA GLY A 112 16.95 1.91 1.15
C GLY A 112 17.81 3.07 0.65
N PRO A 113 17.91 4.18 1.41
CA PRO A 113 18.72 5.33 1.05
C PRO A 113 20.20 5.00 0.72
N ARG A 114 20.79 4.04 1.45
CA ARG A 114 22.17 3.59 1.16
C ARG A 114 22.29 2.85 -0.17
N ILE A 115 21.34 1.98 -0.51
CA ILE A 115 21.36 1.24 -1.78
C ILE A 115 21.12 2.16 -2.96
N LEU A 116 20.26 3.17 -2.81
CA LEU A 116 19.99 4.16 -3.84
C LEU A 116 21.15 5.11 -4.08
N GLY A 117 22.23 5.00 -3.30
CA GLY A 117 23.44 5.81 -3.49
C GLY A 117 23.23 7.28 -3.12
N GLU A 118 22.29 7.58 -2.25
CA GLU A 118 22.13 8.92 -1.72
C GLU A 118 23.43 9.38 -1.06
N LYS A 119 23.80 10.66 -1.26
CA LYS A 119 24.99 11.25 -0.64
C LYS A 119 24.79 11.46 0.87
N LEU A 120 24.69 10.34 1.57
CA LEU A 120 24.47 10.33 3.01
C LEU A 120 25.80 10.50 3.73
N THR A 121 25.90 11.52 4.55
CA THR A 121 27.05 11.75 5.44
C THR A 121 26.79 11.11 6.81
N LYS A 122 27.84 11.04 7.65
CA LYS A 122 27.70 10.60 9.05
C LYS A 122 26.73 11.46 9.86
N ASN A 123 26.42 12.68 9.41
CA ASN A 123 25.53 13.60 10.11
C ASN A 123 24.12 13.59 9.51
N THR A 124 23.94 13.36 8.21
CA THR A 124 22.62 13.39 7.55
C THR A 124 21.84 12.10 7.71
N LEU A 125 22.53 10.95 7.75
CA LEU A 125 21.88 9.66 7.88
C LEU A 125 21.12 9.46 9.22
N PRO A 126 21.67 9.84 10.40
CA PRO A 126 20.92 9.77 11.65
C PRO A 126 19.67 10.64 11.64
N ASN A 127 19.75 11.85 11.08
CA ASN A 127 18.58 12.74 10.98
C ASN A 127 17.49 12.15 10.08
N LEU A 128 17.87 11.56 8.94
CA LEU A 128 16.93 10.86 8.05
C LEU A 128 16.24 9.71 8.77
N VAL A 129 16.98 8.89 9.53
CA VAL A 129 16.42 7.77 10.29
C VAL A 129 15.46 8.29 11.36
N GLU A 130 15.85 9.31 12.14
CA GLU A 130 14.96 9.92 13.13
C GLU A 130 13.69 10.46 12.51
N GLU A 131 13.79 11.23 11.44
CA GLU A 131 12.64 11.82 10.73
C GLU A 131 11.64 10.74 10.29
N ASN A 132 12.11 9.68 9.64
CA ASN A 132 11.23 8.61 9.17
C ASN A 132 10.64 7.75 10.31
N LEU A 133 11.37 7.56 11.40
CA LEU A 133 10.82 6.92 12.61
C LEU A 133 9.77 7.81 13.30
N ARG A 134 9.93 9.13 13.26
CA ARG A 134 8.92 10.08 13.74
C ARG A 134 7.68 10.06 12.86
N GLN A 135 7.85 10.14 11.53
CA GLN A 135 6.74 10.03 10.58
C GLN A 135 5.97 8.71 10.74
N ALA A 136 6.64 7.61 11.10
CA ALA A 136 6.00 6.31 11.37
C ALA A 136 5.48 6.18 12.81
N ALA A 137 5.42 7.27 13.60
CA ALA A 137 5.00 7.30 15.00
C ALA A 137 5.71 6.24 15.87
N LEU A 138 7.01 5.99 15.62
CA LEU A 138 7.79 4.94 16.29
C LEU A 138 8.97 5.51 17.10
N TRP A 139 9.45 6.72 16.80
CA TRP A 139 10.67 7.30 17.37
C TRP A 139 10.72 7.25 18.89
N ASP A 140 9.69 7.73 19.57
CA ASP A 140 9.68 7.85 21.03
C ASP A 140 9.73 6.49 21.74
N GLU A 141 9.35 5.42 21.05
CA GLU A 141 9.41 4.05 21.58
C GLU A 141 10.77 3.40 21.39
N VAL A 142 11.57 3.86 20.38
CA VAL A 142 12.80 3.14 19.98
C VAL A 142 14.07 3.97 19.99
N LYS A 143 14.00 5.28 20.25
CA LYS A 143 15.15 6.21 20.15
C LYS A 143 16.36 5.81 21.00
N ASP A 144 16.13 5.15 22.13
CA ASP A 144 17.19 4.72 23.06
C ASP A 144 17.71 3.29 22.76
N GLN A 145 17.19 2.65 21.69
CA GLN A 145 17.51 1.26 21.34
C GLN A 145 17.69 1.04 19.82
N LEU A 146 18.13 2.05 19.08
CA LEU A 146 18.25 2.01 17.62
C LEU A 146 19.18 0.90 17.11
N ASP A 147 20.16 0.50 17.92
CA ASP A 147 21.12 -0.58 17.59
C ASP A 147 20.58 -1.98 17.89
N GLN A 148 19.42 -2.11 18.54
CA GLN A 148 18.82 -3.41 18.82
C GLN A 148 18.27 -4.06 17.55
N ASN A 149 18.24 -5.39 17.55
CA ASN A 149 17.67 -6.16 16.43
C ASN A 149 16.18 -5.85 16.27
N ALA A 150 15.78 -5.46 15.07
CA ALA A 150 14.40 -5.12 14.75
C ALA A 150 13.41 -6.27 14.99
N LEU A 151 13.86 -7.53 14.95
CA LEU A 151 13.02 -8.69 15.24
C LEU A 151 12.62 -8.81 16.73
N SER A 152 13.25 -8.06 17.64
CA SER A 152 12.87 -8.02 19.06
C SER A 152 11.68 -7.11 19.34
N LEU A 153 11.28 -6.28 18.37
CA LEU A 153 10.14 -5.37 18.50
C LEU A 153 8.81 -6.14 18.51
N SER A 154 7.77 -5.56 19.11
CA SER A 154 6.40 -6.07 18.97
C SER A 154 5.92 -6.03 17.52
N LEU A 155 4.90 -6.81 17.15
CA LEU A 155 4.39 -6.85 15.78
C LEU A 155 3.93 -5.46 15.30
N GLY A 156 3.26 -4.67 16.15
CA GLY A 156 2.86 -3.30 15.80
C GLY A 156 4.05 -2.36 15.60
N GLN A 157 5.11 -2.50 16.40
CA GLN A 157 6.34 -1.75 16.20
C GLN A 157 7.08 -2.18 14.93
N GLN A 158 7.15 -3.49 14.66
CA GLN A 158 7.73 -4.02 13.42
C GLN A 158 6.98 -3.50 12.18
N GLN A 159 5.65 -3.42 12.23
CA GLN A 159 4.85 -2.89 11.12
C GLN A 159 5.16 -1.40 10.88
N ARG A 160 5.18 -0.59 11.93
CA ARG A 160 5.56 0.83 11.82
C ARG A 160 7.01 1.01 11.37
N LEU A 161 7.92 0.13 11.77
CA LEU A 161 9.30 0.12 11.25
C LEU A 161 9.33 -0.20 9.74
N CYS A 162 8.51 -1.14 9.27
CA CYS A 162 8.39 -1.41 7.83
C CYS A 162 7.81 -0.21 7.07
N ILE A 163 6.89 0.54 7.67
CA ILE A 163 6.40 1.81 7.10
C ILE A 163 7.53 2.83 7.06
N ALA A 164 8.26 3.06 8.17
CA ALA A 164 9.41 3.97 8.21
C ALA A 164 10.46 3.65 7.14
N ARG A 165 10.73 2.35 6.91
CA ARG A 165 11.63 1.88 5.85
C ARG A 165 11.14 2.25 4.45
N VAL A 166 9.83 2.19 4.21
CA VAL A 166 9.22 2.61 2.94
C VAL A 166 9.29 4.12 2.77
N LEU A 167 8.99 4.89 3.82
CA LEU A 167 9.05 6.37 3.79
C LEU A 167 10.45 6.89 3.52
N ALA A 168 11.48 6.20 4.02
CA ALA A 168 12.88 6.62 3.91
C ALA A 168 13.42 6.71 2.47
N VAL A 169 12.73 6.16 1.49
CA VAL A 169 13.08 6.27 0.06
C VAL A 169 12.20 7.28 -0.70
N HIS A 170 11.41 8.08 0.02
CA HIS A 170 10.55 9.13 -0.50
C HIS A 170 9.62 8.65 -1.63
N PRO A 171 8.75 7.66 -1.39
CA PRO A 171 7.80 7.19 -2.39
C PRO A 171 6.76 8.27 -2.73
N GLU A 172 6.02 8.10 -3.81
CA GLU A 172 4.85 8.92 -4.14
C GLU A 172 3.55 8.16 -3.86
N VAL A 173 3.62 6.83 -3.95
CA VAL A 173 2.52 5.92 -3.64
C VAL A 173 2.96 4.89 -2.61
N ILE A 174 2.12 4.64 -1.61
CA ILE A 174 2.33 3.59 -0.61
C ILE A 174 1.22 2.55 -0.77
N LEU A 175 1.61 1.34 -1.13
CA LEU A 175 0.72 0.18 -1.20
C LEU A 175 0.76 -0.56 0.14
N MET A 176 -0.40 -0.85 0.72
CA MET A 176 -0.52 -1.54 2.01
C MET A 176 -1.41 -2.78 1.87
N ASP A 177 -0.82 -3.97 1.96
CA ASP A 177 -1.54 -5.25 1.86
C ASP A 177 -1.94 -5.71 3.28
N GLU A 178 -3.19 -5.48 3.68
CA GLU A 178 -3.75 -5.83 5.00
C GLU A 178 -2.84 -5.45 6.20
N PRO A 179 -2.40 -4.18 6.34
CA PRO A 179 -1.33 -3.79 7.25
C PRO A 179 -1.64 -3.99 8.74
N CYS A 180 -2.92 -4.19 9.10
CA CYS A 180 -3.36 -4.34 10.48
C CYS A 180 -3.87 -5.74 10.83
N SER A 181 -3.87 -6.70 9.89
CA SER A 181 -4.53 -8.00 10.07
C SER A 181 -3.92 -8.87 11.20
N ALA A 182 -2.66 -8.65 11.55
CA ALA A 182 -1.94 -9.39 12.61
C ALA A 182 -1.74 -8.56 13.90
N LEU A 183 -2.33 -7.36 13.99
CA LEU A 183 -2.11 -6.42 15.07
C LEU A 183 -3.25 -6.48 16.11
N ASP A 184 -2.92 -6.17 17.34
CA ASP A 184 -3.92 -5.92 18.39
C ASP A 184 -4.67 -4.60 18.13
N PRO A 185 -5.80 -4.34 18.80
CA PRO A 185 -6.61 -3.14 18.56
C PRO A 185 -5.86 -1.83 18.75
N ILE A 186 -4.96 -1.73 19.76
CA ILE A 186 -4.21 -0.51 20.06
C ILE A 186 -3.19 -0.24 18.93
N ALA A 187 -2.46 -1.28 18.51
CA ALA A 187 -1.53 -1.17 17.40
C ALA A 187 -2.23 -0.87 16.06
N THR A 188 -3.44 -1.42 15.86
CA THR A 188 -4.29 -1.14 14.70
C THR A 188 -4.68 0.34 14.65
N GLU A 189 -5.18 0.91 15.75
CA GLU A 189 -5.56 2.32 15.87
C GLU A 189 -4.37 3.23 15.50
N ARG A 190 -3.19 2.96 16.03
CA ARG A 190 -1.98 3.73 15.71
C ARG A 190 -1.59 3.68 14.22
N VAL A 191 -1.77 2.53 13.55
CA VAL A 191 -1.51 2.43 12.10
C VAL A 191 -2.59 3.16 11.30
N GLU A 192 -3.85 3.16 11.75
CA GLU A 192 -4.93 3.93 11.11
C GLU A 192 -4.71 5.45 11.24
N GLU A 193 -4.33 5.94 12.42
CA GLU A 193 -3.94 7.33 12.64
C GLU A 193 -2.78 7.72 11.72
N LEU A 194 -1.75 6.88 11.66
CA LEU A 194 -0.60 7.09 10.79
C LEU A 194 -0.98 7.19 9.31
N ILE A 195 -1.90 6.35 8.81
CA ILE A 195 -2.40 6.43 7.43
C ILE A 195 -3.05 7.79 7.16
N ILE A 196 -3.84 8.29 8.10
CA ILE A 196 -4.49 9.61 7.99
C ILE A 196 -3.45 10.75 7.99
N GLU A 197 -2.43 10.67 8.83
CA GLU A 197 -1.34 11.65 8.91
C GLU A 197 -0.46 11.66 7.64
N LEU A 198 -0.26 10.51 7.01
CA LEU A 198 0.53 10.37 5.79
C LEU A 198 -0.21 10.81 4.53
N LYS A 199 -1.54 10.77 4.52
CA LYS A 199 -2.39 11.09 3.35
C LYS A 199 -2.08 12.44 2.69
N PRO A 200 -1.84 13.55 3.39
CA PRO A 200 -1.55 14.84 2.76
C PRO A 200 -0.26 14.84 1.92
N ILE A 201 0.63 13.89 2.15
CA ILE A 201 1.96 13.82 1.52
C ILE A 201 2.00 12.70 0.48
N TYR A 202 1.35 11.57 0.76
CA TYR A 202 1.42 10.35 -0.03
C TYR A 202 0.06 9.94 -0.58
N SER A 203 0.03 9.30 -1.74
CA SER A 203 -1.14 8.58 -2.22
C SER A 203 -1.09 7.16 -1.66
N ILE A 204 -2.16 6.69 -1.04
CA ILE A 204 -2.15 5.40 -0.33
C ILE A 204 -3.20 4.46 -0.93
N VAL A 205 -2.80 3.22 -1.22
CA VAL A 205 -3.74 2.16 -1.59
C VAL A 205 -3.68 1.08 -0.52
N ILE A 206 -4.78 0.85 0.18
CA ILE A 206 -4.86 -0.14 1.25
C ILE A 206 -5.80 -1.28 0.88
N VAL A 207 -5.33 -2.51 0.99
CA VAL A 207 -6.18 -3.70 0.99
C VAL A 207 -6.57 -4.01 2.42
N THR A 208 -7.85 -4.21 2.67
CA THR A 208 -8.34 -4.66 3.97
C THR A 208 -9.60 -5.51 3.83
N HIS A 209 -9.79 -6.48 4.72
CA HIS A 209 -11.04 -7.20 4.89
C HIS A 209 -11.91 -6.57 5.99
N ASN A 210 -11.40 -5.56 6.72
CA ASN A 210 -12.12 -4.84 7.75
C ASN A 210 -12.81 -3.61 7.16
N MET A 211 -14.14 -3.71 6.96
CA MET A 211 -14.98 -2.63 6.42
C MET A 211 -14.95 -1.38 7.29
N GLN A 212 -14.89 -1.54 8.63
CA GLN A 212 -14.83 -0.39 9.54
C GLN A 212 -13.51 0.37 9.38
N GLN A 213 -12.40 -0.33 9.19
CA GLN A 213 -11.11 0.28 8.88
C GLN A 213 -11.19 1.07 7.57
N ALA A 214 -11.68 0.46 6.49
CA ALA A 214 -11.86 1.15 5.21
C ALA A 214 -12.70 2.43 5.38
N GLY A 215 -13.83 2.35 6.11
CA GLY A 215 -14.69 3.49 6.39
C GLY A 215 -14.04 4.63 7.17
N ARG A 216 -13.04 4.32 8.04
CA ARG A 216 -12.35 5.34 8.83
C ARG A 216 -11.22 6.04 8.09
N VAL A 217 -10.46 5.30 7.25
CA VAL A 217 -9.19 5.81 6.72
C VAL A 217 -9.25 6.22 5.24
N SER A 218 -10.23 5.75 4.46
CA SER A 218 -10.21 5.95 3.01
C SER A 218 -11.15 7.05 2.51
N ASP A 219 -10.72 7.70 1.42
CA ASP A 219 -11.52 8.66 0.66
C ASP A 219 -12.37 7.96 -0.41
N ASN A 220 -11.80 6.95 -1.07
CA ASN A 220 -12.47 6.12 -2.06
C ASN A 220 -12.34 4.65 -1.71
N THR A 221 -13.35 3.87 -2.05
CA THR A 221 -13.35 2.42 -1.79
C THR A 221 -13.79 1.66 -3.05
N GLY A 222 -13.02 0.61 -3.39
CA GLY A 222 -13.34 -0.35 -4.43
C GLY A 222 -13.71 -1.71 -3.84
N LEU A 223 -14.86 -2.25 -4.24
CA LEU A 223 -15.27 -3.60 -3.89
C LEU A 223 -14.83 -4.59 -4.97
N PHE A 224 -13.99 -5.53 -4.59
CA PHE A 224 -13.57 -6.66 -5.42
C PHE A 224 -14.41 -7.90 -5.12
N TRP A 225 -14.84 -8.59 -6.19
CA TRP A 225 -15.56 -9.84 -6.11
C TRP A 225 -15.15 -10.75 -7.26
N LEU A 226 -14.66 -11.96 -6.96
CA LEU A 226 -14.24 -12.98 -7.95
C LEU A 226 -13.35 -12.44 -9.08
N GLY A 227 -12.42 -11.55 -8.77
CA GLY A 227 -11.48 -10.96 -9.73
C GLY A 227 -11.98 -9.72 -10.45
N GLU A 228 -13.19 -9.27 -10.20
CA GLU A 228 -13.79 -8.08 -10.80
C GLU A 228 -13.86 -6.92 -9.80
N LEU A 229 -13.76 -5.68 -10.29
CA LEU A 229 -14.08 -4.47 -9.55
C LEU A 229 -15.58 -4.19 -9.72
N VAL A 230 -16.37 -4.62 -8.73
CA VAL A 230 -17.84 -4.52 -8.79
C VAL A 230 -18.32 -3.09 -8.69
N GLU A 231 -17.72 -2.31 -7.79
CA GLU A 231 -18.08 -0.91 -7.57
C GLU A 231 -16.87 -0.14 -7.05
N PHE A 232 -16.68 1.08 -7.54
CA PHE A 232 -15.69 2.03 -7.07
C PHE A 232 -16.34 3.38 -6.88
N ALA A 233 -16.28 3.94 -5.68
CA ALA A 233 -16.95 5.20 -5.34
C ALA A 233 -16.27 5.88 -4.14
N PRO A 234 -16.60 7.16 -3.86
CA PRO A 234 -16.30 7.78 -2.57
C PRO A 234 -16.78 6.87 -1.43
N THR A 235 -15.96 6.73 -0.40
CA THR A 235 -16.17 5.77 0.70
C THR A 235 -17.54 5.96 1.35
N ASP A 236 -17.90 7.19 1.70
CA ASP A 236 -19.21 7.49 2.30
C ASP A 236 -20.38 7.05 1.41
N GLN A 237 -20.24 7.24 0.09
CA GLN A 237 -21.27 6.82 -0.86
C GLN A 237 -21.38 5.30 -0.91
N LEU A 238 -20.27 4.58 -1.04
CA LEU A 238 -20.27 3.12 -1.13
C LEU A 238 -20.90 2.48 0.12
N PHE A 239 -20.55 2.99 1.31
CA PHE A 239 -21.02 2.43 2.58
C PHE A 239 -22.45 2.80 2.93
N THR A 240 -22.98 3.94 2.44
CA THR A 240 -24.35 4.39 2.77
C THR A 240 -25.36 4.16 1.66
N ARG A 241 -24.93 4.20 0.40
CA ARG A 241 -25.79 4.10 -0.79
C ARG A 241 -25.08 3.37 -1.93
N PRO A 242 -24.72 2.09 -1.75
CA PRO A 242 -24.13 1.30 -2.82
C PRO A 242 -25.05 1.21 -4.02
N LYS A 243 -24.50 1.26 -5.23
CA LYS A 243 -25.26 1.18 -6.49
C LYS A 243 -25.48 -0.26 -6.95
N GLN A 244 -24.56 -1.15 -6.56
CA GLN A 244 -24.61 -2.55 -6.96
C GLN A 244 -25.19 -3.41 -5.85
N LYS A 245 -26.07 -4.35 -6.23
CA LYS A 245 -26.69 -5.28 -5.28
C LYS A 245 -25.65 -6.13 -4.52
N ILE A 246 -24.59 -6.55 -5.20
CA ILE A 246 -23.48 -7.29 -4.61
C ILE A 246 -22.79 -6.46 -3.51
N SER A 247 -22.60 -5.15 -3.75
CA SER A 247 -22.04 -4.24 -2.75
C SER A 247 -22.93 -4.14 -1.51
N GLU A 248 -24.24 -3.98 -1.69
CA GLU A 248 -25.21 -3.94 -0.58
C GLU A 248 -25.17 -5.23 0.22
N ASP A 249 -25.20 -6.38 -0.45
CA ASP A 249 -25.25 -7.69 0.21
C ASP A 249 -23.93 -8.00 0.95
N TYR A 250 -22.77 -7.61 0.39
CA TYR A 250 -21.47 -7.73 1.05
C TYR A 250 -21.37 -6.83 2.29
N LEU A 251 -21.72 -5.54 2.16
CA LEU A 251 -21.62 -4.56 3.26
C LEU A 251 -22.61 -4.85 4.40
N THR A 252 -23.75 -5.46 4.10
CA THR A 252 -24.75 -5.87 5.12
C THR A 252 -24.48 -7.26 5.71
N GLY A 253 -23.39 -7.94 5.31
CA GLY A 253 -23.06 -9.29 5.80
C GLY A 253 -23.98 -10.41 5.29
N ARG A 254 -24.73 -10.17 4.21
CA ARG A 254 -25.58 -11.20 3.57
C ARG A 254 -24.80 -12.11 2.63
N MET A 255 -23.60 -11.71 2.26
CA MET A 255 -22.63 -12.47 1.46
C MET A 255 -21.24 -12.32 2.06
N GLY A 256 -20.54 -13.44 2.30
CA GLY A 256 -19.19 -13.46 2.85
C GLY A 256 -18.67 -14.89 2.98
#